data_7f7d3a3bceae65c6fc57643403cc4cf8
#
_entry.id   7f7d3a3bceae65c6fc57643403cc4cf8
#
_cell.length_a   1.000
_cell.length_b   1.000
_cell.length_c   1.000
_cell.angle_alpha   90.00
_cell.angle_beta   90.00
_cell.angle_gamma   90.00
#
_symmetry.space_group_name_H-M   'P 1'
#
loop_
_entity.id
_entity.type
_entity.pdbx_description
1 polymer ?
#
loop_
_entity_poly.entity_id
_entity_poly.type
_entity_poly.pdbx_seq_one_letter_code
_entity_poly.pdbx_strand_id
1 'polypeptide(L)'
;MITIKNGKVFMGGSLVNADIYIENDKITKIAPGLEEKGDVIDASGKIVSHGFVDMHVHLREPGFEHKETIKTGTAAAAKGGFTTICPMPNLNPVPDTVANVQYQLDLIEKDACVNVFPFAAITVGEKGQEIVNMIDIAPYVVGFSDDGKGIQTAEMMDKVMMTAAEIDMLVSAHCEDEALLNGGYIHEGKYSQANGHKGIVSECEYGQVVRDIALAEKYGARYHVCHISAKESIEAVRKAKAKGSFVTCEVTPHHIALCDMDITEDHGRFKMNPPLRDASDRDAIIEGIKDGTIDCIATDHAPHSVDDKSKGLAKSAMGIVGSETAFAVSYTELCKKHGISIEKLLELMTKAGKIIGVEYDIKEGAQADIVVLDTEDKYTIDTADFVSMGKCTPFEGMEVYGRVTNTIVAGKEVYKYE
;
A
#
# COMPACT_ATOMS: atom_id res chain seq x y z
N MET A 1 18.04 -11.96 -21.66
CA MET A 1 17.47 -10.90 -22.50
C MET A 1 15.99 -11.18 -22.68
N ILE A 2 15.14 -10.18 -22.47
CA ILE A 2 13.69 -10.28 -22.68
C ILE A 2 13.26 -9.21 -23.68
N THR A 3 12.34 -9.56 -24.57
CA THR A 3 11.66 -8.62 -25.47
C THR A 3 10.17 -8.57 -25.12
N ILE A 4 9.67 -7.41 -24.70
CA ILE A 4 8.22 -7.20 -24.55
C ILE A 4 7.72 -6.57 -25.86
N LYS A 5 6.72 -7.22 -26.49
CA LYS A 5 6.21 -6.87 -27.83
C LYS A 5 4.79 -6.33 -27.78
N ASN A 6 4.50 -5.44 -28.71
CA ASN A 6 3.14 -5.01 -29.09
C ASN A 6 2.33 -4.36 -27.94
N GLY A 7 2.97 -3.92 -26.86
CA GLY A 7 2.29 -3.36 -25.70
C GLY A 7 1.93 -1.89 -25.84
N LYS A 8 0.95 -1.44 -25.05
CA LYS A 8 0.74 -0.02 -24.74
C LYS A 8 1.54 0.31 -23.51
N VAL A 9 2.71 0.93 -23.69
CA VAL A 9 3.64 1.26 -22.60
C VAL A 9 3.21 2.56 -21.92
N PHE A 10 3.04 2.53 -20.61
CA PHE A 10 2.78 3.72 -19.81
C PHE A 10 4.12 4.38 -19.44
N MET A 11 4.37 5.54 -20.02
CA MET A 11 5.58 6.32 -19.81
C MET A 11 5.30 7.81 -19.95
N GLY A 12 5.90 8.64 -19.11
CA GLY A 12 5.69 10.09 -19.15
C GLY A 12 4.22 10.51 -18.99
N GLY A 13 3.42 9.74 -18.24
CA GLY A 13 2.00 10.01 -17.99
C GLY A 13 1.04 9.65 -19.13
N SER A 14 1.49 8.91 -20.17
CA SER A 14 0.68 8.56 -21.33
C SER A 14 0.93 7.13 -21.79
N LEU A 15 -0.05 6.52 -22.45
CA LEU A 15 0.08 5.22 -23.10
C LEU A 15 0.61 5.37 -24.55
N VAL A 16 1.73 4.72 -24.83
CA VAL A 16 2.41 4.77 -26.13
C VAL A 16 2.61 3.36 -26.67
N ASN A 17 2.31 3.10 -27.94
CA ASN A 17 2.63 1.81 -28.56
C ASN A 17 4.14 1.66 -28.71
N ALA A 18 4.75 0.73 -28.02
CA ALA A 18 6.18 0.45 -28.08
C ALA A 18 6.50 -0.98 -27.66
N ASP A 19 7.68 -1.43 -28.08
CA ASP A 19 8.32 -2.66 -27.61
C ASP A 19 9.46 -2.28 -26.65
N ILE A 20 9.86 -3.20 -25.76
CA ILE A 20 10.91 -2.96 -24.78
C ILE A 20 11.94 -4.08 -24.87
N TYR A 21 13.24 -3.72 -24.93
CA TYR A 21 14.34 -4.63 -24.66
C TYR A 21 14.81 -4.53 -23.22
N ILE A 22 14.96 -5.68 -22.58
CA ILE A 22 15.54 -5.84 -21.24
C ILE A 22 16.78 -6.69 -21.37
N GLU A 23 17.93 -6.15 -20.94
CA GLU A 23 19.21 -6.85 -20.88
C GLU A 23 19.73 -6.82 -19.44
N ASN A 24 19.96 -7.99 -18.87
CA ASN A 24 20.25 -8.16 -17.46
C ASN A 24 19.14 -7.53 -16.60
N ASP A 25 19.45 -6.52 -15.81
CA ASP A 25 18.54 -5.81 -14.91
C ASP A 25 17.99 -4.49 -15.48
N LYS A 26 18.33 -4.14 -16.75
CA LYS A 26 18.05 -2.80 -17.32
C LYS A 26 17.14 -2.82 -18.53
N ILE A 27 16.32 -1.77 -18.65
CA ILE A 27 15.63 -1.41 -19.88
C ILE A 27 16.68 -0.78 -20.82
N THR A 28 17.02 -1.45 -21.94
CA THR A 28 18.07 -0.98 -22.82
C THR A 28 17.54 -0.24 -24.04
N LYS A 29 16.28 -0.50 -24.45
CA LYS A 29 15.65 0.18 -25.56
C LYS A 29 14.14 0.19 -25.48
N ILE A 30 13.54 1.30 -25.87
CA ILE A 30 12.09 1.46 -26.02
C ILE A 30 11.82 2.03 -27.41
N ALA A 31 11.20 1.28 -28.30
CA ALA A 31 10.84 1.73 -29.64
C ALA A 31 9.78 0.81 -30.27
N PRO A 32 8.93 1.28 -31.19
CA PRO A 32 8.03 0.41 -31.91
C PRO A 32 8.79 -0.47 -32.94
N GLY A 33 8.32 -1.70 -33.13
CA GLY A 33 8.80 -2.60 -34.17
C GLY A 33 10.20 -3.18 -33.92
N LEU A 34 10.59 -3.37 -32.66
CA LEU A 34 11.85 -4.04 -32.33
C LEU A 34 11.80 -5.50 -32.79
N GLU A 35 12.92 -6.05 -33.25
CA GLU A 35 13.06 -7.48 -33.55
C GLU A 35 12.99 -8.31 -32.26
N GLU A 36 12.47 -9.52 -32.36
CA GLU A 36 12.44 -10.45 -31.22
C GLU A 36 13.84 -10.94 -30.87
N LYS A 37 14.21 -10.83 -29.59
CA LYS A 37 15.50 -11.28 -29.06
C LYS A 37 15.30 -11.91 -27.67
N GLY A 38 15.86 -13.08 -27.45
CA GLY A 38 15.74 -13.81 -26.19
C GLY A 38 14.32 -14.29 -25.94
N ASP A 39 13.89 -14.25 -24.68
CA ASP A 39 12.52 -14.60 -24.29
C ASP A 39 11.55 -13.50 -24.73
N VAL A 40 10.40 -13.88 -25.29
CA VAL A 40 9.41 -12.92 -25.79
C VAL A 40 8.16 -12.93 -24.95
N ILE A 41 7.76 -11.75 -24.49
CA ILE A 41 6.47 -11.52 -23.83
C ILE A 41 5.59 -10.76 -24.81
N ASP A 42 4.52 -11.40 -25.31
CA ASP A 42 3.54 -10.74 -26.17
C ASP A 42 2.52 -9.97 -25.32
N ALA A 43 2.61 -8.65 -25.38
CA ALA A 43 1.71 -7.72 -24.72
C ALA A 43 0.64 -7.16 -25.66
N SER A 44 0.30 -7.86 -26.76
CA SER A 44 -0.76 -7.46 -27.68
C SER A 44 -2.08 -7.24 -26.94
N GLY A 45 -2.65 -6.05 -27.09
CA GLY A 45 -3.88 -5.65 -26.39
C GLY A 45 -3.71 -5.30 -24.92
N LYS A 46 -2.51 -5.46 -24.35
CA LYS A 46 -2.19 -5.27 -22.93
C LYS A 46 -1.49 -3.94 -22.70
N ILE A 47 -1.47 -3.55 -21.42
CA ILE A 47 -0.74 -2.39 -20.93
C ILE A 47 0.56 -2.89 -20.27
N VAL A 48 1.64 -2.18 -20.54
CA VAL A 48 2.94 -2.36 -19.90
C VAL A 48 3.24 -1.13 -19.07
N SER A 49 3.46 -1.28 -17.78
CA SER A 49 3.77 -0.19 -16.86
C SER A 49 5.02 -0.51 -16.06
N HIS A 50 5.63 0.50 -15.44
CA HIS A 50 6.50 0.25 -14.30
C HIS A 50 5.74 -0.59 -13.28
N GLY A 51 6.40 -1.53 -12.63
CA GLY A 51 5.79 -2.32 -11.57
C GLY A 51 5.24 -1.44 -10.46
N PHE A 52 4.18 -1.89 -9.83
CA PHE A 52 3.52 -1.12 -8.77
C PHE A 52 4.42 -0.98 -7.54
N VAL A 53 4.23 0.12 -6.81
CA VAL A 53 4.94 0.42 -5.58
C VAL A 53 3.94 0.50 -4.44
N ASP A 54 4.06 -0.41 -3.47
CA ASP A 54 3.20 -0.46 -2.29
C ASP A 54 3.98 -0.01 -1.06
N MET A 55 3.66 1.14 -0.55
CA MET A 55 4.38 1.67 0.61
C MET A 55 3.78 1.28 1.96
N HIS A 56 2.81 0.34 1.97
CA HIS A 56 2.19 -0.11 3.21
C HIS A 56 1.78 -1.59 3.15
N VAL A 57 2.62 -2.47 3.67
CA VAL A 57 2.36 -3.91 3.78
C VAL A 57 2.86 -4.46 5.12
N HIS A 58 2.37 -5.66 5.50
CA HIS A 58 2.80 -6.38 6.68
C HIS A 58 3.33 -7.76 6.30
N LEU A 59 4.64 -7.93 6.24
CA LEU A 59 5.28 -9.21 5.91
C LEU A 59 5.35 -10.18 7.10
N ARG A 60 5.06 -9.71 8.31
CA ARG A 60 4.96 -10.51 9.54
C ARG A 60 6.25 -11.20 9.99
N GLU A 61 7.27 -11.28 9.17
CA GLU A 61 8.57 -11.85 9.49
C GLU A 61 9.62 -10.73 9.63
N PRO A 62 10.40 -10.76 10.72
CA PRO A 62 10.50 -11.79 11.77
C PRO A 62 9.39 -11.75 12.84
N GLY A 63 9.13 -12.92 13.42
CA GLY A 63 8.41 -13.10 14.69
C GLY A 63 6.95 -13.51 14.60
N PHE A 64 6.32 -13.42 13.41
CA PHE A 64 4.92 -13.81 13.20
C PHE A 64 4.75 -14.64 11.91
N GLU A 65 5.72 -15.50 11.59
CA GLU A 65 5.82 -16.31 10.38
C GLU A 65 4.63 -17.27 10.18
N HIS A 66 3.88 -17.53 11.25
CA HIS A 66 2.63 -18.31 11.16
C HIS A 66 1.49 -17.57 10.47
N LYS A 67 1.63 -16.25 10.25
CA LYS A 67 0.66 -15.40 9.54
C LYS A 67 1.08 -15.12 8.11
N GLU A 68 2.37 -14.84 7.89
CA GLU A 68 2.99 -14.57 6.61
C GLU A 68 4.52 -14.65 6.76
N THR A 69 5.22 -14.90 5.64
CA THR A 69 6.68 -14.83 5.56
C THR A 69 7.10 -13.81 4.51
N ILE A 70 8.33 -13.33 4.55
CA ILE A 70 8.90 -12.49 3.49
C ILE A 70 8.76 -13.18 2.13
N LYS A 71 9.04 -14.48 2.07
CA LYS A 71 8.94 -15.26 0.83
C LYS A 71 7.53 -15.28 0.25
N THR A 72 6.52 -15.58 1.07
CA THR A 72 5.13 -15.71 0.59
C THR A 72 4.48 -14.35 0.36
N GLY A 73 4.75 -13.36 1.21
CA GLY A 73 4.24 -12.00 1.04
C GLY A 73 4.82 -11.29 -0.19
N THR A 74 6.13 -11.48 -0.46
CA THR A 74 6.73 -10.91 -1.68
C THR A 74 6.26 -11.62 -2.95
N ALA A 75 5.98 -12.93 -2.90
CA ALA A 75 5.36 -13.65 -4.01
C ALA A 75 3.91 -13.19 -4.26
N ALA A 76 3.15 -12.90 -3.20
CA ALA A 76 1.80 -12.32 -3.30
C ALA A 76 1.85 -10.90 -3.91
N ALA A 77 2.82 -10.08 -3.50
CA ALA A 77 3.07 -8.78 -4.08
C ALA A 77 3.41 -8.89 -5.59
N ALA A 78 4.32 -9.80 -5.96
CA ALA A 78 4.66 -10.06 -7.37
C ALA A 78 3.43 -10.45 -8.19
N LYS A 79 2.56 -11.32 -7.67
CA LYS A 79 1.31 -11.71 -8.33
C LYS A 79 0.33 -10.53 -8.46
N GLY A 80 0.35 -9.59 -7.52
CA GLY A 80 -0.41 -8.34 -7.57
C GLY A 80 0.17 -7.27 -8.51
N GLY A 81 1.35 -7.52 -9.12
CA GLY A 81 2.03 -6.56 -10.01
C GLY A 81 2.96 -5.60 -9.30
N PHE A 82 3.17 -5.78 -7.99
CA PHE A 82 4.09 -4.94 -7.22
C PHE A 82 5.53 -5.44 -7.40
N THR A 83 6.41 -4.53 -7.79
CA THR A 83 7.84 -4.77 -7.90
C THR A 83 8.62 -4.18 -6.74
N THR A 84 7.97 -3.31 -5.97
CA THR A 84 8.53 -2.64 -4.79
C THR A 84 7.49 -2.57 -3.68
N ILE A 85 7.87 -2.98 -2.47
CA ILE A 85 7.00 -2.93 -1.28
C ILE A 85 7.75 -2.40 -0.05
N CYS A 86 7.03 -1.76 0.86
CA CYS A 86 7.59 -1.23 2.10
C CYS A 86 6.86 -1.83 3.32
N PRO A 87 7.48 -2.80 4.00
CA PRO A 87 6.88 -3.39 5.19
C PRO A 87 6.93 -2.47 6.39
N MET A 88 5.81 -2.42 7.14
CA MET A 88 5.65 -1.73 8.41
C MET A 88 6.39 -2.43 9.55
N PRO A 89 6.79 -1.71 10.61
CA PRO A 89 7.73 -2.18 11.64
C PRO A 89 7.11 -3.06 12.75
N ASN A 90 5.82 -3.36 12.71
CA ASN A 90 5.14 -4.12 13.76
C ASN A 90 5.51 -5.62 13.77
N LEU A 91 6.77 -5.88 14.07
CA LEU A 91 7.47 -7.17 14.04
C LEU A 91 8.01 -7.58 15.43
N ASN A 92 8.63 -8.75 15.51
CA ASN A 92 9.31 -9.22 16.71
C ASN A 92 10.62 -9.95 16.37
N PRO A 93 11.80 -9.34 16.61
CA PRO A 93 11.97 -8.04 17.25
C PRO A 93 11.46 -6.87 16.40
N VAL A 94 11.00 -5.81 17.07
CA VAL A 94 10.68 -4.53 16.41
C VAL A 94 11.95 -3.95 15.80
N PRO A 95 11.96 -3.43 14.55
CA PRO A 95 13.11 -2.77 13.93
C PRO A 95 13.31 -1.35 14.50
N ASP A 96 13.66 -1.27 15.78
CA ASP A 96 13.86 -0.07 16.59
C ASP A 96 15.33 0.23 16.91
N THR A 97 16.23 -0.62 16.42
CA THR A 97 17.68 -0.48 16.52
C THR A 97 18.33 -0.86 15.18
N VAL A 98 19.55 -0.36 14.90
CA VAL A 98 20.30 -0.77 13.69
C VAL A 98 20.45 -2.30 13.61
N ALA A 99 20.68 -2.98 14.74
CA ALA A 99 20.81 -4.44 14.76
C ALA A 99 19.52 -5.16 14.35
N ASN A 100 18.35 -4.70 14.84
CA ASN A 100 17.06 -5.30 14.49
C ASN A 100 16.66 -4.99 13.03
N VAL A 101 16.96 -3.79 12.55
CA VAL A 101 16.77 -3.44 11.12
C VAL A 101 17.67 -4.30 10.24
N GLN A 102 18.96 -4.47 10.59
CA GLN A 102 19.86 -5.32 9.81
C GLN A 102 19.40 -6.76 9.80
N TYR A 103 18.90 -7.29 10.90
CA TYR A 103 18.34 -8.64 10.95
C TYR A 103 17.16 -8.81 9.97
N GLN A 104 16.27 -7.82 9.89
CA GLN A 104 15.18 -7.84 8.90
C GLN A 104 15.71 -7.77 7.46
N LEU A 105 16.72 -6.90 7.21
CA LEU A 105 17.34 -6.78 5.88
C LEU A 105 18.03 -8.06 5.43
N ASP A 106 18.70 -8.79 6.33
CA ASP A 106 19.33 -10.08 6.02
C ASP A 106 18.28 -11.13 5.59
N LEU A 107 17.12 -11.14 6.23
CA LEU A 107 15.99 -12.01 5.84
C LEU A 107 15.41 -11.59 4.48
N ILE A 108 15.28 -10.28 4.23
CA ILE A 108 14.80 -9.74 2.95
C ILE A 108 15.75 -10.14 1.81
N GLU A 109 17.05 -9.95 1.99
CA GLU A 109 18.05 -10.33 0.97
C GLU A 109 17.97 -11.82 0.61
N LYS A 110 17.69 -12.67 1.59
CA LYS A 110 17.62 -14.12 1.41
C LYS A 110 16.35 -14.58 0.69
N ASP A 111 15.18 -14.04 1.06
CA ASP A 111 13.88 -14.66 0.75
C ASP A 111 12.97 -13.80 -0.14
N ALA A 112 13.25 -12.52 -0.35
CA ALA A 112 12.41 -11.64 -1.15
C ALA A 112 12.58 -11.86 -2.66
N CYS A 113 11.48 -11.87 -3.41
CA CYS A 113 11.49 -11.91 -4.87
C CYS A 113 11.15 -10.56 -5.53
N VAL A 114 10.79 -9.54 -4.75
CA VAL A 114 10.59 -8.15 -5.18
C VAL A 114 11.50 -7.22 -4.37
N ASN A 115 11.62 -5.95 -4.77
CA ASN A 115 12.36 -4.96 -3.99
C ASN A 115 11.61 -4.68 -2.69
N VAL A 116 12.32 -4.73 -1.55
CA VAL A 116 11.74 -4.49 -0.23
C VAL A 116 12.53 -3.42 0.51
N PHE A 117 11.86 -2.32 0.86
CA PHE A 117 12.45 -1.19 1.58
C PHE A 117 11.67 -0.96 2.88
N PRO A 118 12.16 -1.43 4.05
CA PRO A 118 11.39 -1.39 5.27
C PRO A 118 11.27 -0.01 5.89
N PHE A 119 10.20 0.20 6.68
CA PHE A 119 10.13 1.23 7.70
C PHE A 119 10.76 0.73 9.00
N ALA A 120 11.36 1.64 9.78
CA ALA A 120 11.70 1.38 11.17
C ALA A 120 10.66 1.97 12.12
N ALA A 121 10.64 1.50 13.36
CA ALA A 121 9.79 2.07 14.40
C ALA A 121 10.21 3.50 14.75
N ILE A 122 9.23 4.35 15.08
CA ILE A 122 9.46 5.70 15.61
C ILE A 122 9.89 5.60 17.08
N THR A 123 9.26 4.71 17.83
CA THR A 123 9.51 4.57 19.27
C THR A 123 10.01 3.18 19.65
N VAL A 124 10.81 3.12 20.70
CA VAL A 124 11.38 1.86 21.21
C VAL A 124 10.28 0.85 21.53
N GLY A 125 10.30 -0.26 20.79
CA GLY A 125 9.30 -1.33 20.88
C GLY A 125 7.89 -0.89 20.50
N GLU A 126 7.72 0.21 19.73
CA GLU A 126 6.43 0.83 19.37
C GLU A 126 5.55 1.11 20.61
N LYS A 127 6.15 1.66 21.67
CA LYS A 127 5.46 1.91 22.94
C LYS A 127 5.06 3.38 23.14
N GLY A 128 5.40 4.26 22.21
CA GLY A 128 5.06 5.69 22.29
C GLY A 128 5.76 6.46 23.41
N GLN A 129 6.81 5.89 24.06
CA GLN A 129 7.44 6.45 25.27
C GLN A 129 8.81 7.07 25.03
N GLU A 130 9.61 6.48 24.16
CA GLU A 130 10.98 6.89 23.87
C GLU A 130 11.24 6.79 22.36
N ILE A 131 11.79 7.86 21.74
CA ILE A 131 12.13 7.88 20.32
C ILE A 131 13.38 7.02 20.11
N VAL A 132 13.39 6.22 19.04
CA VAL A 132 14.57 5.47 18.62
C VAL A 132 15.71 6.40 18.18
N ASN A 133 16.92 5.89 18.05
CA ASN A 133 18.01 6.65 17.43
C ASN A 133 17.81 6.73 15.91
N MET A 134 16.93 7.64 15.48
CA MET A 134 16.55 7.80 14.06
C MET A 134 17.76 8.10 13.18
N ILE A 135 18.77 8.83 13.68
CA ILE A 135 19.97 9.21 12.90
C ILE A 135 20.76 7.97 12.48
N ASP A 136 20.99 7.04 13.41
CA ASP A 136 21.77 5.83 13.12
C ASP A 136 20.96 4.83 12.25
N ILE A 137 19.64 4.83 12.35
CA ILE A 137 18.75 3.93 11.62
C ILE A 137 18.44 4.43 10.20
N ALA A 138 18.34 5.74 9.99
CA ALA A 138 17.95 6.37 8.72
C ALA A 138 18.64 5.83 7.46
N PRO A 139 19.94 5.47 7.45
CA PRO A 139 20.59 4.95 6.23
C PRO A 139 20.05 3.60 5.73
N TYR A 140 19.26 2.89 6.52
CA TYR A 140 18.82 1.52 6.25
C TYR A 140 17.33 1.40 5.91
N VAL A 141 16.56 2.49 6.02
CA VAL A 141 15.10 2.47 5.92
C VAL A 141 14.55 3.61 5.06
N VAL A 142 13.33 3.50 4.56
CA VAL A 142 12.69 4.56 3.77
C VAL A 142 11.99 5.61 4.61
N GLY A 143 11.78 5.35 5.88
CA GLY A 143 11.08 6.22 6.81
C GLY A 143 10.83 5.54 8.15
N PHE A 144 10.02 6.20 8.96
CA PHE A 144 9.70 5.77 10.31
C PHE A 144 8.18 5.70 10.51
N SER A 145 7.71 4.67 11.22
CA SER A 145 6.31 4.46 11.55
C SER A 145 6.17 3.73 12.88
N ASP A 146 5.11 4.00 13.65
CA ASP A 146 4.62 3.11 14.72
C ASP A 146 3.24 2.57 14.29
N ASP A 147 3.21 1.93 13.10
CA ASP A 147 1.98 1.47 12.48
C ASP A 147 1.20 0.48 13.36
N GLY A 148 -0.13 0.63 13.34
CA GLY A 148 -1.07 -0.16 14.15
C GLY A 148 -1.25 0.35 15.57
N LYS A 149 -0.49 1.40 16.02
CA LYS A 149 -0.63 2.02 17.33
C LYS A 149 -0.70 3.54 17.29
N GLY A 150 0.02 4.15 16.34
CA GLY A 150 0.15 5.59 16.23
C GLY A 150 0.83 6.26 17.44
N ILE A 151 1.18 7.52 17.29
CA ILE A 151 1.77 8.33 18.36
C ILE A 151 0.66 9.06 19.12
N GLN A 152 0.43 8.66 20.37
CA GLN A 152 -0.75 9.10 21.13
C GLN A 152 -0.64 10.54 21.67
N THR A 153 0.57 11.04 21.96
CA THR A 153 0.73 12.38 22.55
C THR A 153 1.30 13.40 21.58
N ALA A 154 0.80 14.64 21.66
CA ALA A 154 1.31 15.74 20.84
C ALA A 154 2.79 16.05 21.15
N GLU A 155 3.21 15.90 22.42
CA GLU A 155 4.60 16.15 22.85
C GLU A 155 5.57 15.16 22.21
N MET A 156 5.16 13.89 22.09
CA MET A 156 5.99 12.88 21.41
C MET A 156 6.06 13.15 19.93
N MET A 157 4.90 13.39 19.26
CA MET A 157 4.87 13.67 17.83
C MET A 157 5.62 14.97 17.47
N ASP A 158 5.59 15.99 18.33
CA ASP A 158 6.36 17.25 18.15
C ASP A 158 7.88 16.95 18.06
N LYS A 159 8.41 16.12 18.95
CA LYS A 159 9.81 15.68 18.92
C LYS A 159 10.12 14.83 17.69
N VAL A 160 9.23 13.92 17.32
CA VAL A 160 9.37 13.06 16.12
C VAL A 160 9.48 13.92 14.86
N MET A 161 8.55 14.85 14.66
CA MET A 161 8.53 15.73 13.48
C MET A 161 9.76 16.65 13.42
N MET A 162 10.21 17.16 14.57
CA MET A 162 11.44 17.94 14.66
C MET A 162 12.65 17.12 14.20
N THR A 163 12.83 15.91 14.78
CA THR A 163 13.96 15.03 14.45
C THR A 163 13.92 14.57 12.99
N ALA A 164 12.74 14.15 12.51
CA ALA A 164 12.58 13.71 11.13
C ALA A 164 12.90 14.81 10.11
N ALA A 165 12.48 16.06 10.40
CA ALA A 165 12.82 17.22 9.56
C ALA A 165 14.32 17.50 9.52
N GLU A 166 15.02 17.39 10.66
CA GLU A 166 16.49 17.60 10.74
C GLU A 166 17.28 16.62 9.89
N ILE A 167 16.78 15.39 9.72
CA ILE A 167 17.47 14.32 8.95
C ILE A 167 16.81 14.02 7.60
N ASP A 168 15.84 14.83 7.17
CA ASP A 168 15.05 14.67 5.92
C ASP A 168 14.39 13.29 5.74
N MET A 169 13.89 12.70 6.83
CA MET A 169 13.25 11.39 6.80
C MET A 169 11.73 11.49 6.79
N LEU A 170 11.09 10.51 6.14
CA LEU A 170 9.63 10.39 6.07
C LEU A 170 9.07 9.86 7.39
N VAL A 171 8.03 10.50 7.91
CA VAL A 171 7.16 9.94 8.96
C VAL A 171 5.88 9.45 8.30
N SER A 172 5.63 8.14 8.37
CA SER A 172 4.42 7.49 7.84
C SER A 172 3.55 7.06 9.02
N ALA A 173 2.36 7.68 9.15
CA ALA A 173 1.60 7.59 10.39
C ALA A 173 0.26 6.87 10.22
N HIS A 174 0.08 5.78 10.99
CA HIS A 174 -1.23 5.25 11.32
C HIS A 174 -1.87 6.19 12.35
N CYS A 175 -2.96 6.85 11.95
CA CYS A 175 -3.62 7.84 12.80
C CYS A 175 -4.80 7.20 13.52
N GLU A 176 -4.64 6.92 14.81
CA GLU A 176 -5.67 6.35 15.67
C GLU A 176 -5.53 6.89 17.10
N ASP A 177 -6.51 7.64 17.57
CA ASP A 177 -6.60 8.06 18.98
C ASP A 177 -7.22 6.93 19.82
N GLU A 178 -6.37 6.22 20.57
CA GLU A 178 -6.81 5.11 21.42
C GLU A 178 -7.84 5.52 22.48
N ALA A 179 -7.85 6.78 22.92
CA ALA A 179 -8.82 7.27 23.90
C ALA A 179 -10.25 7.31 23.33
N LEU A 180 -10.40 7.40 22.01
CA LEU A 180 -11.69 7.45 21.33
C LEU A 180 -12.19 6.09 20.87
N LEU A 181 -11.41 5.02 20.99
CA LEU A 181 -11.81 3.67 20.53
C LEU A 181 -13.02 3.12 21.30
N ASN A 182 -13.10 3.35 22.60
CA ASN A 182 -14.20 2.87 23.46
C ASN A 182 -14.51 1.37 23.32
N GLY A 183 -13.49 0.59 22.94
CA GLY A 183 -13.63 -0.84 22.60
C GLY A 183 -14.36 -1.11 21.29
N GLY A 184 -14.42 -0.13 20.39
CA GLY A 184 -14.91 -0.24 19.03
C GLY A 184 -14.01 -1.14 18.18
N TYR A 185 -14.59 -1.71 17.12
CA TYR A 185 -13.87 -2.62 16.23
C TYR A 185 -14.35 -2.58 14.76
N ILE A 186 -15.35 -1.78 14.47
CA ILE A 186 -15.82 -1.38 13.14
C ILE A 186 -16.22 0.10 13.19
N HIS A 187 -16.60 0.70 12.09
CA HIS A 187 -17.06 2.09 12.04
C HIS A 187 -18.30 2.35 12.89
N GLU A 188 -18.34 3.49 13.61
CA GLU A 188 -19.57 3.98 14.23
C GLU A 188 -20.51 4.58 13.17
N GLY A 189 -21.32 3.73 12.57
CA GLY A 189 -22.19 4.06 11.45
C GLY A 189 -23.50 3.29 11.47
N LYS A 190 -24.13 3.24 10.31
CA LYS A 190 -25.46 2.60 10.17
C LYS A 190 -25.41 1.11 10.46
N TYR A 191 -24.37 0.42 9.97
CA TYR A 191 -24.25 -1.02 10.17
C TYR A 191 -24.04 -1.36 11.66
N SER A 192 -23.12 -0.71 12.34
CA SER A 192 -22.84 -0.97 13.76
C SER A 192 -24.05 -0.71 14.65
N GLN A 193 -24.77 0.38 14.41
CA GLN A 193 -26.00 0.71 15.15
C GLN A 193 -27.12 -0.29 14.92
N ALA A 194 -27.36 -0.70 13.66
CA ALA A 194 -28.41 -1.64 13.30
C ALA A 194 -28.16 -3.06 13.84
N ASN A 195 -26.89 -3.46 14.00
CA ASN A 195 -26.50 -4.82 14.37
C ASN A 195 -25.92 -4.92 15.81
N GLY A 196 -25.92 -3.83 16.59
CA GLY A 196 -25.48 -3.84 17.98
C GLY A 196 -23.97 -4.00 18.17
N HIS A 197 -23.16 -3.58 17.20
CA HIS A 197 -21.70 -3.60 17.28
C HIS A 197 -21.17 -2.30 17.87
N LYS A 198 -19.96 -2.36 18.49
CA LYS A 198 -19.29 -1.18 18.98
C LYS A 198 -18.54 -0.47 17.84
N GLY A 199 -18.80 0.82 17.69
CA GLY A 199 -18.23 1.65 16.65
C GLY A 199 -16.95 2.38 17.04
N ILE A 200 -16.14 2.70 16.04
CA ILE A 200 -14.99 3.61 16.09
C ILE A 200 -15.40 4.88 15.36
N VAL A 201 -15.40 6.01 16.06
CA VAL A 201 -15.74 7.33 15.49
C VAL A 201 -14.69 7.80 14.50
N SER A 202 -15.07 8.57 13.47
CA SER A 202 -14.12 9.12 12.49
C SER A 202 -13.11 10.06 13.12
N GLU A 203 -13.45 10.74 14.23
CA GLU A 203 -12.55 11.60 14.99
C GLU A 203 -11.30 10.87 15.50
N CYS A 204 -11.41 9.58 15.75
CA CYS A 204 -10.28 8.72 16.11
C CYS A 204 -9.13 8.82 15.09
N GLU A 205 -9.43 8.98 13.80
CA GLU A 205 -8.46 9.17 12.73
C GLU A 205 -8.16 10.66 12.50
N TYR A 206 -9.18 11.45 12.13
CA TYR A 206 -8.92 12.82 11.64
C TYR A 206 -8.37 13.74 12.74
N GLY A 207 -8.63 13.47 14.00
CA GLY A 207 -8.08 14.24 15.12
C GLY A 207 -6.55 14.21 15.15
N GLN A 208 -5.96 13.00 14.98
CA GLN A 208 -4.52 12.85 14.88
C GLN A 208 -3.98 13.39 13.55
N VAL A 209 -4.66 13.15 12.42
CA VAL A 209 -4.25 13.69 11.11
C VAL A 209 -4.10 15.23 11.18
N VAL A 210 -5.07 15.93 11.74
CA VAL A 210 -5.04 17.40 11.88
C VAL A 210 -3.89 17.86 12.79
N ARG A 211 -3.69 17.17 13.92
CA ARG A 211 -2.58 17.42 14.85
C ARG A 211 -1.22 17.28 14.15
N ASP A 212 -1.03 16.17 13.46
CA ASP A 212 0.25 15.80 12.87
C ASP A 212 0.61 16.67 11.66
N ILE A 213 -0.38 17.04 10.84
CA ILE A 213 -0.21 18.01 9.76
C ILE A 213 0.30 19.35 10.33
N ALA A 214 -0.29 19.84 11.43
CA ALA A 214 0.15 21.10 12.02
C ALA A 214 1.61 21.03 12.52
N LEU A 215 2.02 19.89 13.05
CA LEU A 215 3.40 19.66 13.48
C LEU A 215 4.36 19.50 12.29
N ALA A 216 3.94 18.79 11.24
CA ALA A 216 4.72 18.69 10.00
C ALA A 216 4.92 20.07 9.34
N GLU A 217 3.86 20.92 9.28
CA GLU A 217 3.96 22.31 8.81
C GLU A 217 4.92 23.15 9.66
N LYS A 218 4.90 22.97 10.98
CA LYS A 218 5.77 23.70 11.93
C LYS A 218 7.25 23.48 11.65
N TYR A 219 7.64 22.26 11.33
CA TYR A 219 9.04 21.87 11.14
C TYR A 219 9.45 21.72 9.68
N GLY A 220 8.52 21.73 8.73
CA GLY A 220 8.77 21.38 7.33
C GLY A 220 9.09 19.91 7.14
N ALA A 221 8.57 19.02 8.01
CA ALA A 221 8.80 17.60 7.96
C ALA A 221 8.05 16.94 6.80
N ARG A 222 8.63 15.87 6.25
CA ARG A 222 7.96 14.99 5.28
C ARG A 222 7.00 14.06 6.05
N TYR A 223 5.71 14.25 5.82
CA TYR A 223 4.67 13.51 6.54
C TYR A 223 3.74 12.79 5.57
N HIS A 224 3.47 11.52 5.85
CA HIS A 224 2.56 10.69 5.07
C HIS A 224 1.45 10.13 5.96
N VAL A 225 0.21 10.34 5.56
CA VAL A 225 -0.98 9.77 6.22
C VAL A 225 -1.25 8.41 5.61
N CYS A 226 -1.09 7.35 6.41
CA CYS A 226 -1.40 5.98 6.00
C CYS A 226 -2.90 5.79 5.77
N HIS A 227 -3.27 4.90 4.83
CA HIS A 227 -4.61 4.34 4.61
C HIS A 227 -5.77 5.27 5.01
N ILE A 228 -5.78 6.50 4.49
CA ILE A 228 -6.80 7.51 4.82
C ILE A 228 -8.22 7.00 4.55
N SER A 229 -9.13 7.13 5.51
CA SER A 229 -10.48 6.59 5.41
C SER A 229 -11.59 7.60 5.67
N ALA A 230 -11.36 8.63 6.48
CA ALA A 230 -12.37 9.64 6.84
C ALA A 230 -12.31 10.87 5.92
N LYS A 231 -13.46 11.38 5.51
CA LYS A 231 -13.55 12.59 4.66
C LYS A 231 -12.95 13.83 5.30
N GLU A 232 -13.01 13.95 6.62
CA GLU A 232 -12.39 15.03 7.38
C GLU A 232 -10.86 14.99 7.29
N SER A 233 -10.26 13.78 7.27
CA SER A 233 -8.83 13.57 7.06
C SER A 233 -8.41 14.02 5.65
N ILE A 234 -9.19 13.64 4.62
CA ILE A 234 -8.95 14.04 3.22
C ILE A 234 -8.99 15.57 3.09
N GLU A 235 -9.96 16.22 3.72
CA GLU A 235 -10.08 17.68 3.70
C GLU A 235 -8.91 18.37 4.42
N ALA A 236 -8.39 17.77 5.51
CA ALA A 236 -7.20 18.28 6.21
C ALA A 236 -5.95 18.20 5.30
N VAL A 237 -5.74 17.05 4.63
CA VAL A 237 -4.63 16.88 3.66
C VAL A 237 -4.78 17.85 2.48
N ARG A 238 -5.98 18.01 1.91
CA ARG A 238 -6.26 18.97 0.82
C ARG A 238 -5.84 20.39 1.20
N LYS A 239 -6.21 20.83 2.41
CA LYS A 239 -5.83 22.16 2.93
C LYS A 239 -4.34 22.31 3.13
N ALA A 240 -3.66 21.28 3.64
CA ALA A 240 -2.21 21.28 3.83
C ALA A 240 -1.48 21.40 2.48
N LYS A 241 -1.86 20.59 1.49
CA LYS A 241 -1.29 20.66 0.13
C LYS A 241 -1.51 22.02 -0.54
N ALA A 242 -2.68 22.62 -0.38
CA ALA A 242 -2.97 23.95 -0.90
C ALA A 242 -2.05 25.05 -0.32
N LYS A 243 -1.48 24.85 0.87
CA LYS A 243 -0.48 25.73 1.49
C LYS A 243 0.96 25.40 1.06
N GLY A 244 1.18 24.32 0.31
CA GLY A 244 2.52 23.86 -0.09
C GLY A 244 3.24 23.00 0.95
N SER A 245 2.52 22.41 1.91
CA SER A 245 3.09 21.52 2.92
C SER A 245 3.60 20.21 2.29
N PHE A 246 4.65 19.63 2.86
CA PHE A 246 5.21 18.34 2.44
C PHE A 246 4.38 17.14 3.00
N VAL A 247 3.07 17.23 2.82
CA VAL A 247 2.12 16.21 3.27
C VAL A 247 1.64 15.39 2.08
N THR A 248 1.67 14.07 2.23
CA THR A 248 1.13 13.10 1.28
C THR A 248 0.18 12.15 1.99
N CYS A 249 -0.65 11.43 1.25
CA CYS A 249 -1.50 10.38 1.80
C CYS A 249 -1.72 9.24 0.81
N GLU A 250 -2.03 8.08 1.34
CA GLU A 250 -2.42 6.90 0.59
C GLU A 250 -3.85 6.48 0.91
N VAL A 251 -4.45 5.72 0.01
CA VAL A 251 -5.74 5.07 0.21
C VAL A 251 -5.63 3.59 -0.15
N THR A 252 -6.44 2.75 0.48
CA THR A 252 -6.44 1.32 0.18
C THR A 252 -7.55 0.94 -0.81
N PRO A 253 -7.38 -0.17 -1.57
CA PRO A 253 -8.42 -0.67 -2.46
C PRO A 253 -9.76 -0.95 -1.75
N HIS A 254 -9.73 -1.38 -0.48
CA HIS A 254 -10.94 -1.67 0.27
C HIS A 254 -11.69 -0.40 0.69
N HIS A 255 -11.01 0.70 0.99
CA HIS A 255 -11.67 1.99 1.26
C HIS A 255 -12.16 2.67 -0.03
N ILE A 256 -11.56 2.37 -1.20
CA ILE A 256 -12.07 2.80 -2.50
C ILE A 256 -13.38 2.08 -2.85
N ALA A 257 -13.44 0.76 -2.61
CA ALA A 257 -14.49 -0.10 -3.12
C ALA A 257 -15.70 -0.22 -2.18
N LEU A 258 -15.49 -0.19 -0.87
CA LEU A 258 -16.46 -0.61 0.13
C LEU A 258 -16.77 0.49 1.16
N CYS A 259 -17.96 0.40 1.74
CA CYS A 259 -18.40 1.17 2.91
C CYS A 259 -18.98 0.24 3.99
N ASP A 260 -19.37 0.78 5.15
CA ASP A 260 -19.90 0.01 6.27
C ASP A 260 -21.16 -0.80 5.91
N MET A 261 -21.97 -0.31 4.97
CA MET A 261 -23.18 -1.01 4.52
C MET A 261 -22.92 -2.20 3.59
N ASP A 262 -21.67 -2.38 3.14
CA ASP A 262 -21.24 -3.55 2.37
C ASP A 262 -20.85 -4.73 3.28
N ILE A 263 -20.87 -4.55 4.61
CA ILE A 263 -20.70 -5.64 5.58
C ILE A 263 -21.96 -6.51 5.57
N THR A 264 -21.83 -7.72 5.03
CA THR A 264 -22.98 -8.62 4.83
C THR A 264 -23.13 -9.69 5.91
N GLU A 265 -22.12 -9.86 6.77
CA GLU A 265 -22.10 -10.90 7.81
C GLU A 265 -21.15 -10.55 8.96
N ASP A 266 -21.35 -11.14 10.12
CA ASP A 266 -20.43 -11.03 11.27
C ASP A 266 -19.20 -11.92 11.06
N HIS A 267 -18.29 -11.50 10.16
CA HIS A 267 -17.09 -12.24 9.83
C HIS A 267 -15.85 -11.33 9.76
N GLY A 268 -14.69 -11.83 10.19
CA GLY A 268 -13.43 -11.11 10.22
C GLY A 268 -12.95 -10.56 8.87
N ARG A 269 -13.48 -11.03 7.74
CA ARG A 269 -13.14 -10.51 6.40
C ARG A 269 -13.54 -9.04 6.20
N PHE A 270 -14.46 -8.52 7.02
CA PHE A 270 -14.83 -7.11 7.03
C PHE A 270 -14.18 -6.32 8.17
N LYS A 271 -13.17 -6.90 8.84
CA LYS A 271 -12.49 -6.25 9.96
C LYS A 271 -11.08 -5.85 9.59
N MET A 272 -10.85 -4.56 9.42
CA MET A 272 -9.57 -3.90 9.18
C MET A 272 -9.51 -2.60 9.97
N ASN A 273 -8.35 -1.99 10.05
CA ASN A 273 -8.14 -0.70 10.73
C ASN A 273 -7.27 0.22 9.86
N PRO A 274 -7.82 1.38 9.43
CA PRO A 274 -9.13 1.96 9.75
C PRO A 274 -10.30 1.09 9.25
N PRO A 275 -11.48 1.19 9.89
CA PRO A 275 -12.65 0.42 9.47
C PRO A 275 -13.24 0.98 8.17
N LEU A 276 -14.03 0.16 7.46
CA LEU A 276 -14.89 0.64 6.38
C LEU A 276 -15.86 1.70 6.91
N ARG A 277 -15.78 2.92 6.36
CA ARG A 277 -16.55 4.07 6.81
C ARG A 277 -17.91 4.18 6.10
N ASP A 278 -18.64 5.27 6.34
CA ASP A 278 -19.89 5.59 5.65
C ASP A 278 -19.66 5.78 4.13
N ALA A 279 -20.69 5.59 3.33
CA ALA A 279 -20.61 5.81 1.89
C ALA A 279 -20.15 7.22 1.50
N SER A 280 -20.45 8.23 2.32
CA SER A 280 -19.98 9.60 2.08
C SER A 280 -18.47 9.77 2.26
N ASP A 281 -17.83 8.94 3.07
CA ASP A 281 -16.37 8.90 3.22
C ASP A 281 -15.73 8.27 1.98
N ARG A 282 -16.27 7.14 1.51
CA ARG A 282 -15.86 6.52 0.24
C ARG A 282 -16.01 7.48 -0.94
N ASP A 283 -17.13 8.20 -1.04
CA ASP A 283 -17.35 9.16 -2.11
C ASP A 283 -16.32 10.32 -2.03
N ALA A 284 -15.95 10.76 -0.82
CA ALA A 284 -14.89 11.75 -0.62
C ALA A 284 -13.49 11.23 -1.04
N ILE A 285 -13.21 9.94 -0.84
CA ILE A 285 -12.01 9.28 -1.37
C ILE A 285 -11.96 9.38 -2.90
N ILE A 286 -13.06 9.03 -3.58
CA ILE A 286 -13.13 9.12 -5.05
C ILE A 286 -12.88 10.55 -5.54
N GLU A 287 -13.47 11.55 -4.89
CA GLU A 287 -13.21 12.97 -5.22
C GLU A 287 -11.76 13.38 -4.90
N GLY A 288 -11.18 12.90 -3.79
CA GLY A 288 -9.78 13.15 -3.44
C GLY A 288 -8.78 12.51 -4.44
N ILE A 289 -9.15 11.40 -5.07
CA ILE A 289 -8.40 10.80 -6.18
C ILE A 289 -8.49 11.68 -7.44
N LYS A 290 -9.68 12.16 -7.79
CA LYS A 290 -9.92 13.00 -8.97
C LYS A 290 -9.20 14.34 -8.89
N ASP A 291 -9.22 14.99 -7.75
CA ASP A 291 -8.61 16.31 -7.55
C ASP A 291 -7.11 16.26 -7.21
N GLY A 292 -6.54 15.05 -6.99
CA GLY A 292 -5.13 14.84 -6.70
C GLY A 292 -4.74 15.06 -5.24
N THR A 293 -5.71 15.14 -4.33
CA THR A 293 -5.46 15.15 -2.88
C THR A 293 -4.82 13.86 -2.42
N ILE A 294 -5.31 12.72 -2.92
CA ILE A 294 -4.74 11.38 -2.65
C ILE A 294 -3.58 11.15 -3.62
N ASP A 295 -2.43 10.75 -3.09
CA ASP A 295 -1.18 10.61 -3.85
C ASP A 295 -1.01 9.23 -4.46
N CYS A 296 -1.30 8.18 -3.70
CA CYS A 296 -1.06 6.80 -4.12
C CYS A 296 -2.08 5.83 -3.53
N ILE A 297 -2.09 4.62 -4.09
CA ILE A 297 -2.80 3.47 -3.56
C ILE A 297 -1.76 2.58 -2.90
N ALA A 298 -2.00 2.23 -1.63
CA ALA A 298 -1.27 1.22 -0.89
C ALA A 298 -2.25 0.16 -0.38
N THR A 299 -1.79 -1.07 -0.18
CA THR A 299 -2.75 -2.16 0.05
C THR A 299 -3.14 -2.34 1.50
N ASP A 300 -2.28 -1.95 2.42
CA ASP A 300 -2.35 -2.39 3.82
C ASP A 300 -2.55 -3.92 3.88
N HIS A 301 -1.77 -4.65 3.08
CA HIS A 301 -1.80 -6.11 3.08
C HIS A 301 -1.38 -6.63 4.45
N ALA A 302 -2.36 -7.05 5.24
CA ALA A 302 -2.22 -7.41 6.64
C ALA A 302 -2.72 -8.84 6.91
N PRO A 303 -1.94 -9.86 6.51
CA PRO A 303 -2.33 -11.26 6.61
C PRO A 303 -2.41 -11.73 8.07
N HIS A 304 -3.38 -12.62 8.30
CA HIS A 304 -3.64 -13.29 9.56
C HIS A 304 -4.03 -14.75 9.32
N SER A 305 -3.83 -15.58 10.33
CA SER A 305 -4.24 -16.98 10.28
C SER A 305 -5.77 -17.11 10.18
N VAL A 306 -6.26 -18.25 9.72
CA VAL A 306 -7.69 -18.57 9.70
C VAL A 306 -8.29 -18.45 11.10
N ASP A 307 -7.57 -18.94 12.11
CA ASP A 307 -8.03 -18.86 13.52
C ASP A 307 -8.16 -17.41 13.99
N ASP A 308 -7.28 -16.52 13.56
CA ASP A 308 -7.36 -15.09 13.94
C ASP A 308 -8.56 -14.40 13.29
N LYS A 309 -9.03 -14.88 12.13
CA LYS A 309 -10.09 -14.24 11.34
C LYS A 309 -11.46 -14.90 11.43
N SER A 310 -11.59 -16.06 12.10
CA SER A 310 -12.84 -16.81 12.20
C SER A 310 -13.72 -16.50 13.43
N LYS A 311 -13.38 -15.43 14.18
CA LYS A 311 -13.98 -15.12 15.49
C LYS A 311 -15.06 -14.03 15.45
N GLY A 312 -15.63 -13.75 14.26
CA GLY A 312 -16.57 -12.64 14.02
C GLY A 312 -15.90 -11.26 14.10
N LEU A 313 -16.65 -10.19 13.86
CA LEU A 313 -16.14 -8.81 13.86
C LEU A 313 -15.54 -8.41 15.19
N ALA A 314 -16.18 -8.80 16.31
CA ALA A 314 -15.74 -8.36 17.63
C ALA A 314 -14.36 -8.92 18.04
N LYS A 315 -14.06 -10.19 17.70
CA LYS A 315 -12.91 -10.90 18.26
C LYS A 315 -11.84 -11.26 17.24
N SER A 316 -12.09 -11.14 15.95
CA SER A 316 -11.07 -11.34 14.94
C SER A 316 -9.99 -10.26 15.02
N ALA A 317 -8.79 -10.59 14.55
CA ALA A 317 -7.73 -9.61 14.39
C ALA A 317 -8.08 -8.55 13.33
N MET A 318 -7.56 -7.33 13.47
CA MET A 318 -7.63 -6.27 12.46
C MET A 318 -6.69 -6.59 11.30
N GLY A 319 -7.16 -6.39 10.07
CA GLY A 319 -6.38 -6.57 8.85
C GLY A 319 -6.95 -7.62 7.90
N ILE A 320 -6.70 -7.41 6.62
CA ILE A 320 -7.12 -8.25 5.49
C ILE A 320 -5.96 -8.39 4.51
N VAL A 321 -6.02 -9.36 3.60
CA VAL A 321 -5.07 -9.44 2.49
C VAL A 321 -5.57 -8.63 1.31
N GLY A 322 -4.67 -7.91 0.63
CA GLY A 322 -5.01 -6.97 -0.43
C GLY A 322 -4.09 -6.97 -1.64
N SER A 323 -2.81 -7.37 -1.53
CA SER A 323 -1.82 -7.21 -2.60
C SER A 323 -2.25 -7.87 -3.92
N GLU A 324 -2.74 -9.12 -3.89
CA GLU A 324 -3.09 -9.88 -5.09
C GLU A 324 -4.36 -9.38 -5.82
N THR A 325 -5.17 -8.55 -5.15
CA THR A 325 -6.44 -8.03 -5.69
C THR A 325 -6.42 -6.53 -5.95
N ALA A 326 -5.35 -5.84 -5.53
CA ALA A 326 -5.30 -4.38 -5.52
C ALA A 326 -5.57 -3.75 -6.88
N PHE A 327 -4.89 -4.22 -7.94
CA PHE A 327 -5.09 -3.68 -9.29
C PHE A 327 -6.51 -3.94 -9.79
N ALA A 328 -6.97 -5.18 -9.72
CA ALA A 328 -8.28 -5.57 -10.27
C ALA A 328 -9.45 -4.85 -9.58
N VAL A 329 -9.42 -4.75 -8.25
CA VAL A 329 -10.42 -4.03 -7.46
C VAL A 329 -10.37 -2.54 -7.80
N SER A 330 -9.18 -1.92 -7.76
CA SER A 330 -9.03 -0.49 -8.06
C SER A 330 -9.42 -0.16 -9.51
N TYR A 331 -9.04 -1.00 -10.47
CA TYR A 331 -9.41 -0.81 -11.88
C TYR A 331 -10.92 -0.92 -12.08
N THR A 332 -11.55 -1.92 -11.47
CA THR A 332 -13.00 -2.11 -11.54
C THR A 332 -13.74 -0.93 -10.93
N GLU A 333 -13.35 -0.49 -9.75
CA GLU A 333 -14.02 0.63 -9.08
C GLU A 333 -13.71 1.96 -9.77
N LEU A 334 -12.45 2.32 -9.91
CA LEU A 334 -12.07 3.65 -10.40
C LEU A 334 -12.31 3.81 -11.91
N CYS A 335 -11.88 2.85 -12.72
CA CYS A 335 -11.96 3.00 -14.17
C CYS A 335 -13.32 2.58 -14.73
N LYS A 336 -13.82 1.36 -14.38
CA LYS A 336 -15.07 0.87 -14.97
C LYS A 336 -16.30 1.53 -14.37
N LYS A 337 -16.35 1.80 -13.04
CA LYS A 337 -17.53 2.39 -12.40
C LYS A 337 -17.48 3.93 -12.31
N HIS A 338 -16.32 4.52 -12.00
CA HIS A 338 -16.20 5.97 -11.80
C HIS A 338 -15.60 6.73 -12.98
N GLY A 339 -15.19 6.06 -14.07
CA GLY A 339 -14.70 6.69 -15.29
C GLY A 339 -13.35 7.42 -15.15
N ILE A 340 -12.57 7.08 -14.12
CA ILE A 340 -11.19 7.57 -13.96
C ILE A 340 -10.32 6.89 -15.02
N SER A 341 -9.41 7.63 -15.64
CA SER A 341 -8.57 7.08 -16.70
C SER A 341 -7.59 6.02 -16.14
N ILE A 342 -7.23 5.07 -16.98
CA ILE A 342 -6.24 4.04 -16.61
C ILE A 342 -4.88 4.66 -16.32
N GLU A 343 -4.49 5.72 -17.03
CA GLU A 343 -3.26 6.46 -16.78
C GLU A 343 -3.23 7.02 -15.35
N LYS A 344 -4.35 7.57 -14.88
CA LYS A 344 -4.47 8.06 -13.51
C LYS A 344 -4.35 6.94 -12.48
N LEU A 345 -4.96 5.78 -12.74
CA LEU A 345 -4.80 4.60 -11.88
C LEU A 345 -3.34 4.14 -11.84
N LEU A 346 -2.68 4.02 -13.00
CA LEU A 346 -1.27 3.62 -13.05
C LEU A 346 -0.37 4.62 -12.31
N GLU A 347 -0.65 5.91 -12.43
CA GLU A 347 0.04 6.94 -11.64
C GLU A 347 -0.12 6.69 -10.14
N LEU A 348 -1.34 6.44 -9.65
CA LEU A 348 -1.61 6.16 -8.24
C LEU A 348 -0.94 4.87 -7.73
N MET A 349 -0.81 3.84 -8.58
CA MET A 349 -0.18 2.57 -8.22
C MET A 349 1.36 2.63 -8.24
N THR A 350 1.95 3.65 -8.86
CA THR A 350 3.42 3.79 -8.98
C THR A 350 3.99 4.97 -8.21
N LYS A 351 3.21 6.02 -7.97
CA LYS A 351 3.68 7.31 -7.42
C LYS A 351 4.24 7.22 -6.00
N ALA A 352 3.91 6.18 -5.23
CA ALA A 352 4.56 5.90 -3.96
C ALA A 352 6.10 5.88 -4.09
N GLY A 353 6.64 5.42 -5.22
CA GLY A 353 8.07 5.47 -5.51
C GLY A 353 8.69 6.86 -5.38
N LYS A 354 7.99 7.91 -5.82
CA LYS A 354 8.44 9.30 -5.64
C LYS A 354 8.47 9.70 -4.16
N ILE A 355 7.52 9.21 -3.35
CA ILE A 355 7.43 9.54 -1.93
C ILE A 355 8.60 8.94 -1.16
N ILE A 356 8.95 7.69 -1.46
CA ILE A 356 10.04 6.96 -0.80
C ILE A 356 11.41 7.11 -1.48
N GLY A 357 11.47 7.81 -2.63
CA GLY A 357 12.74 8.12 -3.31
C GLY A 357 13.31 6.98 -4.16
N VAL A 358 12.45 6.08 -4.68
CA VAL A 358 12.87 4.99 -5.61
C VAL A 358 12.37 5.25 -7.04
N GLU A 359 12.93 4.54 -8.02
CA GLU A 359 12.47 4.60 -9.41
C GLU A 359 11.03 4.06 -9.53
N TYR A 360 10.23 4.69 -10.36
CA TYR A 360 8.82 4.35 -10.57
C TYR A 360 8.31 4.64 -12.00
N ASP A 361 9.22 4.84 -12.96
CA ASP A 361 8.88 5.19 -14.33
C ASP A 361 9.63 4.31 -15.34
N ILE A 362 9.03 4.05 -16.48
CA ILE A 362 9.66 3.31 -17.59
C ILE A 362 10.50 4.27 -18.43
N LYS A 363 11.80 4.05 -18.50
CA LYS A 363 12.74 4.78 -19.35
C LYS A 363 13.99 3.95 -19.64
N GLU A 364 14.67 4.25 -20.76
CA GLU A 364 15.95 3.62 -21.09
C GLU A 364 17.00 3.91 -20.01
N GLY A 365 17.72 2.86 -19.59
CA GLY A 365 18.71 2.90 -18.53
C GLY A 365 18.13 2.63 -17.12
N ALA A 366 16.81 2.70 -16.91
CA ALA A 366 16.20 2.35 -15.64
C ALA A 366 16.28 0.84 -15.35
N GLN A 367 16.14 0.47 -14.07
CA GLN A 367 15.95 -0.93 -13.68
C GLN A 367 14.68 -1.48 -14.35
N ALA A 368 14.75 -2.72 -14.79
CA ALA A 368 13.63 -3.36 -15.46
C ALA A 368 12.64 -3.96 -14.44
N ASP A 369 11.90 -3.08 -13.80
CA ASP A 369 10.80 -3.40 -12.89
C ASP A 369 9.49 -3.09 -13.63
N ILE A 370 8.84 -4.13 -14.14
CA ILE A 370 7.76 -3.99 -15.12
C ILE A 370 6.59 -4.90 -14.76
N VAL A 371 5.38 -4.40 -14.98
CA VAL A 371 4.13 -5.18 -14.93
C VAL A 371 3.44 -5.15 -16.28
N VAL A 372 2.86 -6.29 -16.68
CA VAL A 372 2.00 -6.42 -17.87
C VAL A 372 0.58 -6.71 -17.43
N LEU A 373 -0.38 -5.95 -17.93
CA LEU A 373 -1.76 -5.90 -17.48
C LEU A 373 -2.73 -6.19 -18.62
N ASP A 374 -3.62 -7.16 -18.41
CA ASP A 374 -4.78 -7.39 -19.27
C ASP A 374 -6.01 -6.71 -18.65
N THR A 375 -6.43 -5.59 -19.23
CA THR A 375 -7.57 -4.81 -18.72
C THR A 375 -8.93 -5.32 -19.18
N GLU A 376 -8.96 -6.26 -20.12
CA GLU A 376 -10.20 -6.84 -20.63
C GLU A 376 -10.56 -8.17 -19.96
N ASP A 377 -9.58 -8.81 -19.29
CA ASP A 377 -9.85 -10.06 -18.56
C ASP A 377 -10.77 -9.79 -17.38
N LYS A 378 -11.85 -10.59 -17.33
CA LYS A 378 -12.91 -10.53 -16.32
C LYS A 378 -12.95 -11.86 -15.57
N TYR A 379 -12.84 -11.80 -14.25
CA TYR A 379 -12.83 -13.00 -13.41
C TYR A 379 -13.47 -12.75 -12.05
N THR A 380 -13.75 -13.84 -11.34
CA THR A 380 -14.21 -13.82 -9.95
C THR A 380 -13.02 -14.07 -9.03
N ILE A 381 -12.87 -13.24 -8.00
CA ILE A 381 -11.83 -13.42 -6.98
C ILE A 381 -12.12 -14.71 -6.19
N ASP A 382 -11.14 -15.62 -6.19
CA ASP A 382 -11.14 -16.85 -5.39
C ASP A 382 -9.90 -16.86 -4.51
N THR A 383 -10.09 -16.85 -3.19
CA THR A 383 -8.97 -16.85 -2.23
C THR A 383 -8.18 -18.17 -2.21
N ALA A 384 -8.72 -19.24 -2.82
CA ALA A 384 -7.96 -20.49 -3.01
C ALA A 384 -6.75 -20.28 -3.93
N ASP A 385 -6.83 -19.32 -4.86
CA ASP A 385 -5.76 -18.97 -5.80
C ASP A 385 -4.66 -18.09 -5.19
N PHE A 386 -4.86 -17.55 -3.99
CA PHE A 386 -3.89 -16.62 -3.38
C PHE A 386 -2.59 -17.33 -3.01
N VAL A 387 -1.46 -16.62 -3.22
CA VAL A 387 -0.11 -17.06 -2.83
C VAL A 387 0.16 -16.70 -1.37
N SER A 388 -0.33 -15.55 -0.90
CA SER A 388 -0.27 -15.17 0.52
C SER A 388 -0.77 -16.29 1.42
N MET A 389 -0.15 -16.48 2.57
CA MET A 389 -0.64 -17.41 3.60
C MET A 389 -1.99 -16.98 4.16
N GLY A 390 -2.22 -15.67 4.26
CA GLY A 390 -3.52 -15.10 4.58
C GLY A 390 -4.52 -15.29 3.45
N LYS A 391 -5.78 -15.65 3.79
CA LYS A 391 -6.86 -15.87 2.80
C LYS A 391 -8.08 -14.98 3.06
N CYS A 392 -8.01 -14.10 4.05
CA CYS A 392 -9.18 -13.36 4.50
C CYS A 392 -9.26 -11.99 3.83
N THR A 393 -10.22 -11.83 2.93
CA THR A 393 -10.51 -10.58 2.20
C THR A 393 -12.02 -10.41 2.02
N PRO A 394 -12.56 -9.16 2.06
CA PRO A 394 -13.96 -8.91 1.74
C PRO A 394 -14.28 -9.10 0.25
N PHE A 395 -13.27 -9.23 -0.61
CA PHE A 395 -13.43 -9.34 -2.06
C PHE A 395 -13.65 -10.75 -2.57
N GLU A 396 -13.66 -11.77 -1.69
CA GLU A 396 -14.01 -13.14 -2.07
C GLU A 396 -15.35 -13.20 -2.80
N GLY A 397 -15.36 -13.82 -3.99
CA GLY A 397 -16.54 -13.94 -4.83
C GLY A 397 -16.89 -12.67 -5.64
N MET A 398 -16.11 -11.59 -5.51
CA MET A 398 -16.32 -10.35 -6.29
C MET A 398 -15.88 -10.55 -7.74
N GLU A 399 -16.74 -10.13 -8.68
CA GLU A 399 -16.41 -10.08 -10.09
C GLU A 399 -15.63 -8.80 -10.41
N VAL A 400 -14.44 -8.93 -10.99
CA VAL A 400 -13.53 -7.83 -11.27
C VAL A 400 -13.00 -7.89 -12.69
N TYR A 401 -12.49 -6.75 -13.16
CA TYR A 401 -11.74 -6.60 -14.41
C TYR A 401 -10.29 -6.27 -14.12
N GLY A 402 -9.42 -6.70 -15.04
CA GLY A 402 -8.01 -6.36 -14.98
C GLY A 402 -7.18 -7.40 -14.25
N ARG A 403 -6.32 -8.08 -15.02
CA ARG A 403 -5.40 -9.10 -14.51
C ARG A 403 -3.96 -8.71 -14.71
N VAL A 404 -3.13 -8.94 -13.71
CA VAL A 404 -1.68 -8.95 -13.86
C VAL A 404 -1.29 -10.23 -14.59
N THR A 405 -0.63 -10.12 -15.73
CA THR A 405 -0.19 -11.30 -16.51
C THR A 405 1.28 -11.62 -16.31
N ASN A 406 2.13 -10.61 -16.15
CA ASN A 406 3.56 -10.81 -15.89
C ASN A 406 4.06 -9.72 -14.94
N THR A 407 4.97 -10.08 -14.05
CA THR A 407 5.72 -9.16 -13.20
C THR A 407 7.20 -9.47 -13.35
N ILE A 408 7.98 -8.45 -13.66
CA ILE A 408 9.42 -8.52 -13.89
C ILE A 408 10.09 -7.61 -12.85
N VAL A 409 11.08 -8.14 -12.13
CA VAL A 409 11.87 -7.40 -11.13
C VAL A 409 13.34 -7.54 -11.49
N ALA A 410 14.04 -6.43 -11.63
CA ALA A 410 15.44 -6.40 -12.05
C ALA A 410 15.71 -7.32 -13.27
N GLY A 411 14.82 -7.25 -14.26
CA GLY A 411 14.92 -8.03 -15.50
C GLY A 411 14.63 -9.53 -15.38
N LYS A 412 14.14 -10.01 -14.24
CA LYS A 412 13.72 -11.40 -14.02
C LYS A 412 12.21 -11.49 -13.92
N GLU A 413 11.59 -12.39 -14.67
CA GLU A 413 10.17 -12.69 -14.53
C GLU A 413 9.95 -13.43 -13.20
N VAL A 414 9.30 -12.77 -12.25
CA VAL A 414 9.01 -13.28 -10.89
C VAL A 414 7.57 -13.79 -10.76
N TYR A 415 6.71 -13.38 -11.66
CA TYR A 415 5.34 -13.89 -11.79
C TYR A 415 4.92 -13.94 -13.25
N LYS A 416 4.20 -14.99 -13.60
CA LYS A 416 3.52 -15.19 -14.88
C LYS A 416 2.19 -15.89 -14.64
N TYR A 417 1.13 -15.31 -15.20
CA TYR A 417 -0.18 -15.96 -15.26
C TYR A 417 -0.19 -17.03 -16.34
N GLU A 418 -0.60 -18.24 -15.99
CA GLU A 418 -0.68 -19.42 -16.89
C GLU A 418 -2.06 -19.55 -17.57
#